data_7e7389753476a366924864c603b57eda
#
_entry.id   7e7389753476a366924864c603b57eda
#
_cell.length_a   1.000
_cell.length_b   1.000
_cell.length_c   1.000
_cell.angle_alpha   90.00
_cell.angle_beta   90.00
_cell.angle_gamma   90.00
#
_symmetry.space_group_name_H-M   'P 1'
#
loop_
_entity.id
_entity.type
_entity.pdbx_description
1 polymer ?
#
loop_
_entity_poly.entity_id
_entity_poly.type
_entity_poly.pdbx_seq_one_letter_code
_entity_poly.pdbx_strand_id
1 'polypeptide(L)'
;MNIYEGKLVSQNTRIGIVAARFNEFITSKLLSGANDTLQRHDVKPEDIDVAWVPGAFEIPLIASKMAQTGKYDALICLGAVIRGNTSHYDYVCSEVSKGIAQVSLNQNLPVMFGVLTTENIEQAIERAGTKAGNKGSECAESAIEMINLIRSIEA
;
A
#
# COMPACT_ATOMS: atom_id res chain seq x y z
N MET A 1 8.77 -15.30 28.23
CA MET A 1 8.96 -15.03 26.80
C MET A 1 8.87 -13.53 26.54
N ASN A 2 9.58 -13.05 25.55
CA ASN A 2 9.51 -11.68 25.13
C ASN A 2 8.67 -11.60 23.85
N ILE A 3 7.66 -10.74 23.86
CA ILE A 3 6.72 -10.60 22.72
C ILE A 3 6.85 -9.19 22.17
N TYR A 4 7.10 -9.09 20.86
CA TYR A 4 7.16 -7.82 20.14
C TYR A 4 5.86 -7.63 19.36
N GLU A 5 5.17 -6.54 19.61
CA GLU A 5 3.92 -6.19 18.92
C GLU A 5 3.95 -4.71 18.56
N GLY A 6 3.58 -4.39 17.33
CA GLY A 6 3.51 -3.01 16.88
C GLY A 6 2.23 -2.34 17.37
N LYS A 7 2.36 -1.18 17.99
CA LYS A 7 1.22 -0.38 18.40
C LYS A 7 0.63 0.38 17.20
N LEU A 8 -0.65 0.74 17.30
CA LEU A 8 -1.34 1.49 16.26
C LEU A 8 -1.35 3.00 16.53
N VAL A 9 -0.25 3.50 17.05
CA VAL A 9 -0.06 4.93 17.35
C VAL A 9 1.13 5.44 16.56
N SER A 10 0.90 6.43 15.71
CA SER A 10 1.95 7.03 14.90
C SER A 10 2.76 8.04 15.71
N GLN A 11 4.09 8.01 15.55
CA GLN A 11 4.99 9.01 16.09
C GLN A 11 6.07 9.30 15.05
N ASN A 12 6.13 10.55 14.57
CA ASN A 12 7.13 10.98 13.60
C ASN A 12 7.23 10.02 12.41
N THR A 13 6.09 9.74 11.80
CA THR A 13 5.97 8.73 10.76
C THR A 13 5.81 9.40 9.39
N ARG A 14 6.59 8.97 8.41
CA ARG A 14 6.49 9.44 7.03
C ARG A 14 6.11 8.28 6.14
N ILE A 15 5.06 8.47 5.34
CA ILE A 15 4.48 7.45 4.49
C ILE A 15 4.53 7.88 3.03
N GLY A 16 5.01 6.99 2.17
CA GLY A 16 4.90 7.16 0.73
C GLY A 16 3.79 6.25 0.19
N ILE A 17 3.00 6.76 -0.72
CA ILE A 17 1.93 5.99 -1.37
C ILE A 17 2.18 6.00 -2.87
N VAL A 18 2.15 4.81 -3.48
CA VAL A 18 2.23 4.64 -4.93
C VAL A 18 0.85 4.20 -5.41
N ALA A 19 0.21 5.01 -6.24
CA ALA A 19 -1.16 4.79 -6.68
C ALA A 19 -1.23 4.64 -8.20
N ALA A 20 -1.90 3.61 -8.70
CA ALA A 20 -2.04 3.36 -10.13
C ALA A 20 -3.25 4.10 -10.71
N ARG A 21 -3.05 4.78 -11.85
CA ARG A 21 -4.13 5.49 -12.54
C ARG A 21 -5.13 4.56 -13.19
N PHE A 22 -4.66 3.44 -13.71
CA PHE A 22 -5.57 2.49 -14.35
C PHE A 22 -6.58 2.00 -13.30
N ASN A 23 -7.85 2.03 -13.64
CA ASN A 23 -8.96 1.82 -12.71
C ASN A 23 -8.99 2.89 -11.60
N GLU A 24 -8.78 4.16 -11.98
CA GLU A 24 -8.65 5.28 -11.04
C GLU A 24 -9.85 5.42 -10.10
N PHE A 25 -11.07 5.11 -10.60
CA PHE A 25 -12.27 5.16 -9.78
C PHE A 25 -12.13 4.29 -8.52
N ILE A 26 -11.54 3.10 -8.67
CA ILE A 26 -11.29 2.19 -7.55
C ILE A 26 -10.08 2.66 -6.73
N THR A 27 -8.97 2.98 -7.41
CA THR A 27 -7.73 3.39 -6.76
C THR A 27 -7.92 4.65 -5.91
N SER A 28 -8.71 5.61 -6.39
CA SER A 28 -9.00 6.83 -5.63
C SER A 28 -9.74 6.55 -4.32
N LYS A 29 -10.62 5.55 -4.31
CA LYS A 29 -11.31 5.14 -3.08
C LYS A 29 -10.35 4.49 -2.10
N LEU A 30 -9.41 3.68 -2.60
CA LEU A 30 -8.37 3.07 -1.78
C LEU A 30 -7.45 4.15 -1.20
N LEU A 31 -7.07 5.11 -2.00
CA LEU A 31 -6.24 6.24 -1.55
C LEU A 31 -6.95 7.06 -0.49
N SER A 32 -8.23 7.37 -0.70
CA SER A 32 -9.03 8.09 0.28
C SER A 32 -9.08 7.36 1.62
N GLY A 33 -9.30 6.05 1.58
CA GLY A 33 -9.32 5.22 2.78
C GLY A 33 -7.97 5.18 3.50
N ALA A 34 -6.89 5.02 2.75
CA ALA A 34 -5.54 5.03 3.32
C ALA A 34 -5.23 6.38 3.97
N ASN A 35 -5.48 7.48 3.25
CA ASN A 35 -5.21 8.82 3.74
C ASN A 35 -6.02 9.16 5.00
N ASP A 36 -7.31 8.84 4.99
CA ASP A 36 -8.18 9.06 6.15
C ASP A 36 -7.67 8.29 7.37
N THR A 37 -7.34 7.02 7.19
CA THR A 37 -6.87 6.17 8.28
C THR A 37 -5.52 6.65 8.82
N LEU A 38 -4.58 7.03 7.94
CA LEU A 38 -3.30 7.57 8.38
C LEU A 38 -3.48 8.82 9.22
N GLN A 39 -4.31 9.76 8.78
CA GLN A 39 -4.53 11.01 9.52
C GLN A 39 -5.28 10.79 10.84
N ARG A 40 -6.23 9.85 10.87
CA ARG A 40 -6.90 9.48 12.12
C ARG A 40 -5.97 8.82 13.13
N HIS A 41 -4.85 8.28 12.67
CA HIS A 41 -3.79 7.74 13.52
C HIS A 41 -2.63 8.71 13.70
N ASP A 42 -2.89 10.00 13.49
CA ASP A 42 -1.98 11.12 13.75
C ASP A 42 -0.76 11.21 12.82
N VAL A 43 -0.82 10.62 11.63
CA VAL A 43 0.16 10.91 10.58
C VAL A 43 -0.21 12.27 9.99
N LYS A 44 0.73 13.21 10.00
CA LYS A 44 0.47 14.56 9.51
C LYS A 44 0.33 14.57 7.99
N PRO A 45 -0.57 15.39 7.43
CA PRO A 45 -0.73 15.47 5.97
C PRO A 45 0.56 15.77 5.23
N GLU A 46 1.43 16.61 5.78
CA GLU A 46 2.73 16.94 5.18
C GLU A 46 3.74 15.79 5.21
N ASP A 47 3.45 14.73 5.96
CA ASP A 47 4.27 13.53 6.05
C ASP A 47 3.75 12.39 5.17
N ILE A 48 2.78 12.68 4.31
CA ILE A 48 2.20 11.71 3.37
C ILE A 48 2.46 12.20 1.94
N ASP A 49 3.22 11.44 1.18
CA ASP A 49 3.49 11.73 -0.22
C ASP A 49 2.79 10.70 -1.11
N VAL A 50 2.25 11.14 -2.23
CA VAL A 50 1.57 10.26 -3.19
C VAL A 50 2.22 10.40 -4.56
N ALA A 51 2.63 9.27 -5.13
CA ALA A 51 3.13 9.20 -6.50
C ALA A 51 2.13 8.41 -7.35
N TRP A 52 1.66 9.01 -8.43
CA TRP A 52 0.77 8.34 -9.38
C TRP A 52 1.57 7.68 -10.49
N VAL A 53 1.27 6.41 -10.79
CA VAL A 53 1.88 5.65 -11.88
C VAL A 53 0.79 5.25 -12.89
N PRO A 54 1.19 4.94 -14.16
CA PRO A 54 0.18 4.60 -15.17
C PRO A 54 -0.68 3.40 -14.83
N GLY A 55 -0.07 2.31 -14.37
CA GLY A 55 -0.78 1.08 -14.04
C GLY A 55 -0.08 0.31 -12.93
N ALA A 56 -0.67 -0.80 -12.52
CA ALA A 56 -0.14 -1.61 -11.45
C ALA A 56 1.26 -2.17 -11.77
N PHE A 57 1.52 -2.46 -13.04
CA PHE A 57 2.80 -3.02 -13.45
C PHE A 57 3.99 -2.10 -13.17
N GLU A 58 3.77 -0.79 -13.13
CA GLU A 58 4.80 0.23 -12.88
C GLU A 58 5.00 0.52 -11.39
N ILE A 59 4.15 -0.01 -10.52
CA ILE A 59 4.24 0.24 -9.07
C ILE A 59 5.58 -0.18 -8.49
N PRO A 60 6.10 -1.39 -8.74
CA PRO A 60 7.34 -1.83 -8.09
C PRO A 60 8.53 -0.92 -8.36
N LEU A 61 8.68 -0.43 -9.59
CA LEU A 61 9.80 0.46 -9.91
C LEU A 61 9.73 1.76 -9.11
N ILE A 62 8.57 2.38 -9.05
CA ILE A 62 8.42 3.66 -8.33
C ILE A 62 8.49 3.45 -6.82
N ALA A 63 7.95 2.34 -6.32
CA ALA A 63 8.11 1.97 -4.91
C ALA A 63 9.60 1.83 -4.56
N SER A 64 10.37 1.17 -5.42
CA SER A 64 11.82 1.02 -5.23
C SER A 64 12.52 2.38 -5.19
N LYS A 65 12.18 3.28 -6.13
CA LYS A 65 12.76 4.63 -6.16
C LYS A 65 12.43 5.43 -4.90
N MET A 66 11.20 5.38 -4.46
CA MET A 66 10.79 6.07 -3.23
C MET A 66 11.50 5.49 -2.01
N ALA A 67 11.59 4.17 -1.92
CA ALA A 67 12.30 3.51 -0.81
C ALA A 67 13.77 3.94 -0.75
N GLN A 68 14.42 4.05 -1.91
CA GLN A 68 15.83 4.43 -1.98
C GLN A 68 16.11 5.87 -1.52
N THR A 69 15.11 6.73 -1.45
CA THR A 69 15.31 8.09 -0.94
C THR A 69 15.64 8.14 0.54
N GLY A 70 15.27 7.10 1.29
CA GLY A 70 15.44 7.07 2.74
C GLY A 70 14.48 7.98 3.50
N LYS A 71 13.50 8.56 2.82
CA LYS A 71 12.58 9.53 3.44
C LYS A 71 11.41 8.90 4.18
N TYR A 72 11.08 7.64 3.88
CA TYR A 72 9.83 7.03 4.33
C TYR A 72 10.08 5.91 5.33
N ASP A 73 9.17 5.78 6.28
CA ASP A 73 9.17 4.70 7.25
C ASP A 73 8.41 3.48 6.73
N ALA A 74 7.52 3.69 5.78
CA ALA A 74 6.80 2.64 5.05
C ALA A 74 6.26 3.17 3.74
N LEU A 75 5.95 2.26 2.82
CA LEU A 75 5.26 2.57 1.58
C LEU A 75 3.95 1.79 1.52
N ILE A 76 2.96 2.36 0.85
CA ILE A 76 1.67 1.71 0.57
C ILE A 76 1.46 1.74 -0.94
N CYS A 77 1.22 0.57 -1.53
CA CYS A 77 0.98 0.44 -2.97
C CYS A 77 -0.49 0.18 -3.22
N LEU A 78 -1.13 1.04 -3.99
CA LEU A 78 -2.57 0.99 -4.26
C LEU A 78 -2.86 0.89 -5.75
N GLY A 79 -3.78 0.00 -6.08
CA GLY A 79 -4.21 -0.19 -7.46
C GLY A 79 -5.30 -1.24 -7.54
N ALA A 80 -5.77 -1.50 -8.74
CA ALA A 80 -6.75 -2.55 -8.96
C ALA A 80 -6.48 -3.23 -10.30
N VAL A 81 -6.34 -4.54 -10.27
CA VAL A 81 -6.21 -5.38 -11.45
C VAL A 81 -7.46 -6.25 -11.53
N ILE A 82 -8.26 -6.05 -12.56
CA ILE A 82 -9.53 -6.74 -12.73
C ILE A 82 -9.41 -7.68 -13.92
N ARG A 83 -9.78 -8.94 -13.73
CA ARG A 83 -9.65 -9.96 -14.80
C ARG A 83 -10.49 -9.56 -16.02
N GLY A 84 -9.84 -9.63 -17.18
CA GLY A 84 -10.49 -9.46 -18.47
C GLY A 84 -10.58 -10.78 -19.22
N ASN A 85 -10.65 -10.69 -20.55
CA ASN A 85 -10.84 -11.86 -21.41
C ASN A 85 -9.51 -12.51 -21.87
N THR A 86 -8.38 -11.99 -21.39
CA THR A 86 -7.05 -12.46 -21.80
C THR A 86 -6.20 -12.83 -20.60
N SER A 87 -5.03 -13.44 -20.84
CA SER A 87 -4.07 -13.79 -19.80
C SER A 87 -3.32 -12.59 -19.22
N HIS A 88 -3.53 -11.38 -19.73
CA HIS A 88 -2.87 -10.15 -19.27
C HIS A 88 -2.97 -9.98 -17.75
N TYR A 89 -4.15 -10.26 -17.18
CA TYR A 89 -4.39 -10.20 -15.75
C TYR A 89 -3.37 -11.01 -14.94
N ASP A 90 -3.11 -12.24 -15.38
CA ASP A 90 -2.23 -13.15 -14.64
C ASP A 90 -0.78 -12.64 -14.62
N TYR A 91 -0.31 -12.09 -15.76
CA TYR A 91 1.03 -11.52 -15.83
C TYR A 91 1.18 -10.28 -14.94
N VAL A 92 0.20 -9.39 -14.97
CA VAL A 92 0.24 -8.18 -14.15
C VAL A 92 0.21 -8.53 -12.66
N CYS A 93 -0.70 -9.41 -12.24
CA CYS A 93 -0.81 -9.83 -10.84
C CYS A 93 0.47 -10.48 -10.34
N SER A 94 1.05 -11.39 -11.12
CA SER A 94 2.27 -12.11 -10.74
C SER A 94 3.43 -11.14 -10.54
N GLU A 95 3.65 -10.24 -11.49
CA GLU A 95 4.80 -9.34 -11.45
C GLU A 95 4.63 -8.23 -10.41
N VAL A 96 3.44 -7.67 -10.24
CA VAL A 96 3.23 -6.61 -9.27
C VAL A 96 3.37 -7.14 -7.85
N SER A 97 2.81 -8.31 -7.54
CA SER A 97 2.89 -8.89 -6.21
C SER A 97 4.32 -9.27 -5.86
N LYS A 98 5.01 -9.94 -6.77
CA LYS A 98 6.42 -10.32 -6.59
C LYS A 98 7.32 -9.09 -6.48
N GLY A 99 7.12 -8.11 -7.35
CA GLY A 99 7.93 -6.89 -7.35
C GLY A 99 7.80 -6.09 -6.06
N ILE A 100 6.59 -5.94 -5.54
CA ILE A 100 6.36 -5.23 -4.27
C ILE A 100 7.04 -5.98 -3.11
N ALA A 101 6.91 -7.30 -3.06
CA ALA A 101 7.56 -8.11 -2.05
C ALA A 101 9.09 -7.95 -2.11
N GLN A 102 9.66 -7.93 -3.30
CA GLN A 102 11.10 -7.74 -3.50
C GLN A 102 11.56 -6.36 -3.02
N VAL A 103 10.80 -5.31 -3.29
CA VAL A 103 11.14 -3.96 -2.82
C VAL A 103 11.22 -3.94 -1.30
N SER A 104 10.25 -4.53 -0.62
CA SER A 104 10.21 -4.59 0.84
C SER A 104 11.46 -5.27 1.40
N LEU A 105 11.81 -6.42 0.87
CA LEU A 105 12.96 -7.19 1.35
C LEU A 105 14.29 -6.53 0.97
N ASN A 106 14.43 -6.06 -0.27
CA ASN A 106 15.68 -5.47 -0.75
C ASN A 106 15.98 -4.11 -0.12
N GLN A 107 14.94 -3.33 0.17
CA GLN A 107 15.09 -2.00 0.75
C GLN A 107 14.94 -2.01 2.28
N ASN A 108 14.64 -3.17 2.85
CA ASN A 108 14.47 -3.34 4.29
C ASN A 108 13.45 -2.34 4.86
N LEU A 109 12.29 -2.28 4.23
CA LEU A 109 11.26 -1.28 4.49
C LEU A 109 9.88 -1.92 4.36
N PRO A 110 8.92 -1.65 5.26
CA PRO A 110 7.56 -2.14 5.07
C PRO A 110 6.97 -1.55 3.79
N VAL A 111 6.47 -2.40 2.92
CA VAL A 111 5.75 -2.00 1.70
C VAL A 111 4.45 -2.77 1.67
N MET A 112 3.33 -2.07 1.88
CA MET A 112 2.02 -2.69 2.02
C MET A 112 1.39 -2.95 0.66
N PHE A 113 0.85 -4.14 0.49
CA PHE A 113 0.25 -4.59 -0.75
C PHE A 113 -1.25 -4.26 -0.76
N GLY A 114 -1.61 -3.12 -1.31
CA GLY A 114 -2.99 -2.68 -1.46
C GLY A 114 -3.47 -2.70 -2.91
N VAL A 115 -2.92 -3.58 -3.72
CA VAL A 115 -3.36 -3.78 -5.11
C VAL A 115 -4.43 -4.86 -5.12
N LEU A 116 -5.66 -4.47 -5.46
CA LEU A 116 -6.76 -5.43 -5.57
C LEU A 116 -6.56 -6.29 -6.82
N THR A 117 -6.80 -7.58 -6.68
CA THR A 117 -6.74 -8.54 -7.79
C THR A 117 -8.06 -9.29 -7.79
N THR A 118 -8.98 -8.88 -8.65
CA THR A 118 -10.35 -9.39 -8.59
C THR A 118 -10.81 -9.99 -9.93
N GLU A 119 -11.81 -10.86 -9.86
CA GLU A 119 -12.38 -11.50 -11.04
C GLU A 119 -13.31 -10.56 -11.81
N ASN A 120 -13.91 -9.60 -11.11
CA ASN A 120 -14.84 -8.64 -11.71
C ASN A 120 -14.80 -7.31 -10.96
N ILE A 121 -15.48 -6.30 -11.54
CA ILE A 121 -15.46 -4.95 -10.97
C ILE A 121 -16.24 -4.86 -9.65
N GLU A 122 -17.29 -5.65 -9.49
CA GLU A 122 -18.08 -5.66 -8.26
C GLU A 122 -17.25 -6.06 -7.06
N GLN A 123 -16.39 -7.06 -7.21
CA GLN A 123 -15.45 -7.46 -6.16
C GLN A 123 -14.48 -6.32 -5.81
N ALA A 124 -14.00 -5.60 -6.82
CA ALA A 124 -13.11 -4.47 -6.60
C ALA A 124 -13.81 -3.35 -5.82
N ILE A 125 -15.03 -3.01 -6.20
CA ILE A 125 -15.84 -2.00 -5.52
C ILE A 125 -16.07 -2.39 -4.05
N GLU A 126 -16.38 -3.65 -3.80
CA GLU A 126 -16.62 -4.13 -2.43
C GLU A 126 -15.40 -3.97 -1.53
N ARG A 127 -14.20 -4.15 -2.07
CA ARG A 127 -12.95 -4.05 -1.30
C ARG A 127 -12.39 -2.62 -1.23
N ALA A 128 -13.01 -1.71 -1.94
CA ALA A 128 -12.58 -0.31 -1.99
C ALA A 128 -13.48 0.62 -1.15
N GLY A 129 -14.27 0.08 -0.23
CA GLY A 129 -15.01 0.90 0.72
C GLY A 129 -16.51 0.67 0.76
N THR A 130 -16.99 -0.46 0.24
CA THR A 130 -18.40 -0.81 0.38
C THR A 130 -18.56 -2.01 1.31
N LYS A 131 -18.91 -3.17 0.78
CA LYS A 131 -19.34 -4.31 1.58
C LYS A 131 -18.21 -4.98 2.36
N ALA A 132 -17.02 -5.08 1.78
CA ALA A 132 -15.89 -5.80 2.35
C ALA A 132 -14.82 -4.88 2.96
N GLY A 133 -15.19 -3.65 3.31
CA GLY A 133 -14.27 -2.68 3.88
C GLY A 133 -13.42 -1.99 2.83
N ASN A 134 -12.30 -1.41 3.26
CA ASN A 134 -11.41 -0.66 2.37
C ASN A 134 -9.97 -1.17 2.54
N LYS A 135 -9.41 -1.76 1.47
CA LYS A 135 -8.06 -2.31 1.50
C LYS A 135 -6.99 -1.25 1.73
N GLY A 136 -7.24 -0.01 1.29
CA GLY A 136 -6.33 1.10 1.56
C GLY A 136 -6.25 1.42 3.05
N SER A 137 -7.38 1.45 3.72
CA SER A 137 -7.44 1.65 5.17
C SER A 137 -6.71 0.53 5.92
N GLU A 138 -6.90 -0.71 5.50
CA GLU A 138 -6.20 -1.86 6.10
C GLU A 138 -4.69 -1.75 5.94
N CYS A 139 -4.24 -1.34 4.75
CA CYS A 139 -2.82 -1.13 4.50
C CYS A 139 -2.23 -0.01 5.36
N ALA A 140 -2.99 1.05 5.59
CA ALA A 140 -2.56 2.15 6.44
C ALA A 140 -2.34 1.69 7.89
N GLU A 141 -3.26 0.93 8.44
CA GLU A 141 -3.11 0.36 9.78
C GLU A 141 -1.93 -0.59 9.84
N SER A 142 -1.79 -1.48 8.86
CA SER A 142 -0.67 -2.43 8.79
C SER A 142 0.67 -1.71 8.67
N ALA A 143 0.73 -0.60 7.93
CA ALA A 143 1.95 0.19 7.82
C ALA A 143 2.38 0.75 9.17
N ILE A 144 1.46 1.33 9.92
CA ILE A 144 1.74 1.88 11.25
C ILE A 144 2.19 0.77 12.20
N GLU A 145 1.49 -0.35 12.18
CA GLU A 145 1.85 -1.52 12.99
C GLU A 145 3.27 -2.00 12.71
N MET A 146 3.61 -2.15 11.43
CA MET A 146 4.93 -2.64 11.01
C MET A 146 6.05 -1.67 11.34
N ILE A 147 5.83 -0.38 11.19
CA ILE A 147 6.80 0.65 11.58
C ILE A 147 7.12 0.53 13.07
N ASN A 148 6.09 0.46 13.88
CA ASN A 148 6.26 0.39 15.34
C ASN A 148 6.89 -0.93 15.78
N LEU A 149 6.54 -2.04 15.11
CA LEU A 149 7.16 -3.34 15.38
C LEU A 149 8.66 -3.29 15.09
N ILE A 150 9.04 -2.77 13.94
CA ILE A 150 10.45 -2.65 13.56
C ILE A 150 11.20 -1.78 14.57
N ARG A 151 10.66 -0.64 14.95
CA ARG A 151 11.25 0.25 15.94
C ARG A 151 11.45 -0.46 17.29
N SER A 152 10.48 -1.27 17.67
CA SER A 152 10.55 -2.04 18.91
C SER A 152 11.67 -3.10 18.86
N ILE A 153 11.82 -3.79 17.74
CA ILE A 153 12.85 -4.81 17.56
C ILE A 153 14.26 -4.18 17.54
N GLU A 154 14.37 -3.01 16.91
CA GLU A 154 15.65 -2.31 16.75
C GLU A 154 16.07 -1.47 17.97
N ALA A 155 15.19 -1.31 18.93
CA ALA A 155 15.44 -0.48 20.11
C ALA A 155 16.48 -1.08 21.07
#